data_36dfee6b3471acddbb70cf8ab2c91e00
#
_entry.id   36dfee6b3471acddbb70cf8ab2c91e00
#
_cell.length_a   1.000
_cell.length_b   1.000
_cell.length_c   1.000
_cell.angle_alpha   90.00
_cell.angle_beta   90.00
_cell.angle_gamma   90.00
#
_symmetry.space_group_name_H-M   'P 1'
#
loop_
_entity.id
_entity.type
_entity.pdbx_description
1 polymer ?
#
loop_
_entity_poly.entity_id
_entity_poly.type
_entity_poly.pdbx_seq_one_letter_code
_entity_poly.pdbx_strand_id
1 'polypeptide(L)'
;MTKQTFYGWKIVWAILVQLTFTSGLSFYNHAIYLNALAAQPNFDVQSASTAVSIFFLSGGFTGLYVAKLVQDYDPRVSIALGALMASLSLCALPFVANLVQLFAVYVVFGAGFAASALIPATTLVTRWFQRRRAMALSVASTGLSLGGVVLTPLSASMIDTLGFRLAMPLLALLFVLGVIPVALIWLRPDPESMGLSPDGDLPVQSENSSEQKPAADSTRASELGFTFQQALRRSFFWGTSLAYIFIMLAQVGGIAHQYGLAREQLDDAQTALVVAILPVASIVGRLIGGWVVERGSIKVFAVSMMLLQAGSLSLLAGGFSVVTLCAGLFLFGASVGNLLMLQPLILAEAFGAREYARIFSVSNLMSSMGTAIGPALLGFVYVASDGRYMTPYLVASAAGCVGLMLFLSGGQLPQSKSPTAEK
;
A
#
# COMPACT_ATOMS: atom_id res chain seq x y z
N MET A 1 34.91 -9.40 -16.00
CA MET A 1 34.09 -9.85 -14.84
C MET A 1 32.76 -9.14 -14.93
N THR A 2 31.71 -9.81 -15.38
CA THR A 2 30.33 -9.29 -15.37
C THR A 2 29.95 -9.07 -13.91
N LYS A 3 29.69 -7.81 -13.49
CA LYS A 3 29.12 -7.49 -12.19
C LYS A 3 27.80 -8.28 -12.08
N GLN A 4 27.81 -9.37 -11.35
CA GLN A 4 26.55 -10.06 -11.01
C GLN A 4 25.66 -9.07 -10.26
N THR A 5 24.53 -8.75 -10.85
CA THR A 5 23.54 -7.85 -10.23
C THR A 5 23.07 -8.51 -8.94
N PHE A 6 23.11 -7.78 -7.82
CA PHE A 6 22.64 -8.26 -6.52
C PHE A 6 21.22 -8.84 -6.62
N TYR A 7 21.03 -10.06 -6.10
CA TYR A 7 19.77 -10.78 -6.24
C TYR A 7 18.57 -10.04 -5.65
N GLY A 8 18.80 -9.18 -4.65
CA GLY A 8 17.76 -8.34 -4.05
C GLY A 8 16.97 -7.52 -5.08
N TRP A 9 17.59 -7.07 -6.17
CA TRP A 9 16.85 -6.38 -7.24
C TRP A 9 15.90 -7.29 -8.01
N LYS A 10 16.18 -8.59 -8.13
CA LYS A 10 15.22 -9.56 -8.67
C LYS A 10 14.02 -9.72 -7.74
N ILE A 11 14.24 -9.69 -6.42
CA ILE A 11 13.16 -9.66 -5.43
C ILE A 11 12.28 -8.41 -5.61
N VAL A 12 12.88 -7.22 -5.78
CA VAL A 12 12.15 -5.97 -6.01
C VAL A 12 11.26 -6.05 -7.25
N TRP A 13 11.79 -6.55 -8.38
CA TRP A 13 11.01 -6.72 -9.61
C TRP A 13 9.90 -7.76 -9.45
N ALA A 14 10.17 -8.86 -8.77
CA ALA A 14 9.16 -9.88 -8.48
C ALA A 14 8.02 -9.32 -7.62
N ILE A 15 8.34 -8.52 -6.59
CA ILE A 15 7.36 -7.84 -5.74
C ILE A 15 6.57 -6.79 -6.56
N LEU A 16 7.22 -6.04 -7.44
CA LEU A 16 6.53 -5.10 -8.34
C LEU A 16 5.46 -5.82 -9.17
N VAL A 17 5.83 -6.93 -9.83
CA VAL A 17 4.89 -7.73 -10.63
C VAL A 17 3.78 -8.28 -9.75
N GLN A 18 4.11 -8.89 -8.62
CA GLN A 18 3.14 -9.43 -7.67
C GLN A 18 2.16 -8.37 -7.17
N LEU A 19 2.65 -7.19 -6.78
CA LEU A 19 1.80 -6.07 -6.34
C LEU A 19 0.95 -5.50 -7.48
N THR A 20 1.42 -5.55 -8.73
CA THR A 20 0.63 -5.15 -9.90
C THR A 20 -0.64 -5.98 -10.00
N PHE A 21 -0.52 -7.31 -9.96
CA PHE A 21 -1.68 -8.20 -10.02
C PHE A 21 -2.55 -8.11 -8.76
N THR A 22 -1.93 -8.14 -7.59
CA THR A 22 -2.66 -8.08 -6.32
C THR A 22 -3.45 -6.78 -6.17
N SER A 23 -2.84 -5.62 -6.43
CA SER A 23 -3.50 -4.32 -6.29
C SER A 23 -4.49 -4.05 -7.42
N GLY A 24 -4.12 -4.37 -8.66
CA GLY A 24 -4.97 -4.13 -9.83
C GLY A 24 -6.27 -4.92 -9.77
N LEU A 25 -6.18 -6.22 -9.47
CA LEU A 25 -7.35 -7.11 -9.44
C LEU A 25 -8.12 -7.10 -8.10
N SER A 26 -7.62 -6.38 -7.08
CA SER A 26 -8.34 -6.19 -5.82
C SER A 26 -8.66 -4.71 -5.62
N PHE A 27 -7.67 -3.93 -5.14
CA PHE A 27 -7.83 -2.56 -4.65
C PHE A 27 -8.44 -1.61 -5.70
N TYR A 28 -7.88 -1.59 -6.92
CA TYR A 28 -8.36 -0.67 -7.96
C TYR A 28 -9.64 -1.12 -8.66
N ASN A 29 -9.89 -2.42 -8.71
CA ASN A 29 -11.05 -2.96 -9.39
C ASN A 29 -12.35 -2.88 -8.59
N HIS A 30 -12.30 -2.43 -7.31
CA HIS A 30 -13.52 -2.32 -6.50
C HIS A 30 -14.60 -1.46 -7.16
N ALA A 31 -14.25 -0.35 -7.82
CA ALA A 31 -15.23 0.49 -8.52
C ALA A 31 -15.94 -0.27 -9.64
N ILE A 32 -15.21 -1.12 -10.39
CA ILE A 32 -15.77 -1.93 -11.48
C ILE A 32 -16.66 -3.04 -10.91
N TYR A 33 -16.19 -3.76 -9.91
CA TYR A 33 -16.96 -4.83 -9.27
C TYR A 33 -18.21 -4.29 -8.58
N LEU A 34 -18.11 -3.12 -7.93
CA LEU A 34 -19.23 -2.43 -7.32
C LEU A 34 -20.32 -2.11 -8.35
N ASN A 35 -19.94 -1.52 -9.47
CA ASN A 35 -20.89 -1.19 -10.55
C ASN A 35 -21.53 -2.45 -11.15
N ALA A 36 -20.74 -3.49 -11.37
CA ALA A 36 -21.24 -4.76 -11.90
C ALA A 36 -22.17 -5.49 -10.91
N LEU A 37 -21.90 -5.41 -9.61
CA LEU A 37 -22.76 -5.96 -8.56
C LEU A 37 -24.05 -5.14 -8.40
N ALA A 38 -23.96 -3.81 -8.39
CA ALA A 38 -25.12 -2.92 -8.28
C ALA A 38 -26.06 -3.00 -9.49
N ALA A 39 -25.58 -3.47 -10.64
CA ALA A 39 -26.40 -3.76 -11.81
C ALA A 39 -27.20 -5.07 -11.68
N GLN A 40 -26.94 -5.90 -10.66
CA GLN A 40 -27.70 -7.14 -10.41
C GLN A 40 -28.94 -6.84 -9.57
N PRO A 41 -30.05 -7.58 -9.78
CA PRO A 41 -31.33 -7.30 -9.11
C PRO A 41 -31.29 -7.40 -7.57
N ASN A 42 -30.31 -8.14 -7.02
CA ASN A 42 -30.24 -8.45 -5.59
C ASN A 42 -29.39 -7.47 -4.78
N PHE A 43 -28.71 -6.54 -5.43
CA PHE A 43 -27.76 -5.64 -4.79
C PHE A 43 -28.01 -4.20 -5.25
N ASP A 44 -27.76 -3.27 -4.33
CA ASP A 44 -27.75 -1.84 -4.58
C ASP A 44 -26.34 -1.27 -4.37
N VAL A 45 -26.15 -0.02 -4.73
CA VAL A 45 -24.87 0.70 -4.57
C VAL A 45 -24.45 0.74 -3.09
N GLN A 46 -25.40 0.82 -2.17
CA GLN A 46 -25.11 0.89 -0.74
C GLN A 46 -24.53 -0.43 -0.22
N SER A 47 -25.14 -1.57 -0.56
CA SER A 47 -24.66 -2.89 -0.15
C SER A 47 -23.30 -3.21 -0.78
N ALA A 48 -23.11 -2.86 -2.05
CA ALA A 48 -21.83 -3.04 -2.75
C ALA A 48 -20.73 -2.15 -2.13
N SER A 49 -21.03 -0.90 -1.78
CA SER A 49 -20.08 0.00 -1.08
C SER A 49 -19.75 -0.50 0.32
N THR A 50 -20.73 -1.05 1.04
CA THR A 50 -20.51 -1.67 2.35
C THR A 50 -19.58 -2.86 2.26
N ALA A 51 -19.73 -3.69 1.22
CA ALA A 51 -18.84 -4.82 0.96
C ALA A 51 -17.38 -4.36 0.76
N VAL A 52 -17.14 -3.25 0.03
CA VAL A 52 -15.80 -2.66 -0.12
C VAL A 52 -15.23 -2.19 1.23
N SER A 53 -16.04 -1.59 2.09
CA SER A 53 -15.61 -1.23 3.45
C SER A 53 -15.23 -2.45 4.28
N ILE A 54 -16.00 -3.54 4.17
CA ILE A 54 -15.71 -4.83 4.82
C ILE A 54 -14.38 -5.41 4.31
N PHE A 55 -14.08 -5.30 3.02
CA PHE A 55 -12.80 -5.72 2.46
C PHE A 55 -11.62 -5.03 3.15
N PHE A 56 -11.65 -3.69 3.27
CA PHE A 56 -10.55 -2.96 3.91
C PHE A 56 -10.43 -3.26 5.40
N LEU A 57 -11.55 -3.35 6.12
CA LEU A 57 -11.54 -3.70 7.54
C LEU A 57 -11.04 -5.13 7.77
N SER A 58 -11.56 -6.09 7.02
CA SER A 58 -11.11 -7.49 7.08
C SER A 58 -9.61 -7.59 6.77
N GLY A 59 -9.13 -6.90 5.73
CA GLY A 59 -7.72 -6.85 5.39
C GLY A 59 -6.88 -6.26 6.52
N GLY A 60 -7.34 -5.19 7.15
CA GLY A 60 -6.67 -4.58 8.29
C GLY A 60 -6.51 -5.54 9.48
N PHE A 61 -7.61 -6.19 9.90
CA PHE A 61 -7.57 -7.16 11.00
C PHE A 61 -6.76 -8.41 10.65
N THR A 62 -6.94 -8.97 9.46
CA THR A 62 -6.16 -10.12 8.98
C THR A 62 -4.68 -9.80 8.89
N GLY A 63 -4.31 -8.55 8.59
CA GLY A 63 -2.93 -8.09 8.56
C GLY A 63 -2.15 -8.36 9.84
N LEU A 64 -2.81 -8.37 11.02
CA LEU A 64 -2.17 -8.72 12.29
C LEU A 64 -1.72 -10.19 12.32
N TYR A 65 -2.56 -11.09 11.79
CA TYR A 65 -2.23 -12.53 11.68
C TYR A 65 -1.19 -12.78 10.59
N VAL A 66 -1.33 -12.09 9.45
CA VAL A 66 -0.37 -12.15 8.35
C VAL A 66 1.03 -11.73 8.81
N ALA A 67 1.13 -10.68 9.62
CA ALA A 67 2.41 -10.22 10.17
C ALA A 67 3.12 -11.32 10.98
N LYS A 68 2.36 -12.06 11.81
CA LYS A 68 2.89 -13.20 12.54
C LYS A 68 3.30 -14.33 11.59
N LEU A 69 2.44 -14.65 10.62
CA LEU A 69 2.71 -15.69 9.63
C LEU A 69 4.00 -15.39 8.83
N VAL A 70 4.19 -14.15 8.39
CA VAL A 70 5.37 -13.72 7.62
C VAL A 70 6.64 -13.68 8.48
N GLN A 71 6.50 -13.44 9.80
CA GLN A 71 7.64 -13.43 10.73
C GLN A 71 8.09 -14.83 11.10
N ASP A 72 7.13 -15.72 11.39
CA ASP A 72 7.39 -17.08 11.90
C ASP A 72 7.60 -18.11 10.78
N TYR A 73 7.09 -17.82 9.57
CA TYR A 73 7.14 -18.71 8.40
C TYR A 73 7.67 -17.98 7.16
N ASP A 74 7.75 -18.72 6.06
CA ASP A 74 8.16 -18.19 4.76
C ASP A 74 7.10 -17.23 4.17
N PRO A 75 7.45 -15.96 3.87
CA PRO A 75 6.53 -14.99 3.28
C PRO A 75 5.87 -15.46 1.97
N ARG A 76 6.52 -16.35 1.22
CA ARG A 76 5.99 -16.93 -0.03
C ARG A 76 4.70 -17.71 0.20
N VAL A 77 4.62 -18.43 1.33
CA VAL A 77 3.42 -19.19 1.73
C VAL A 77 2.26 -18.24 1.98
N SER A 78 2.50 -17.14 2.71
CA SER A 78 1.48 -16.11 2.94
C SER A 78 0.96 -15.53 1.63
N ILE A 79 1.87 -15.15 0.72
CA ILE A 79 1.51 -14.57 -0.59
C ILE A 79 0.68 -15.57 -1.41
N ALA A 80 1.10 -16.84 -1.47
CA ALA A 80 0.38 -17.86 -2.24
C ALA A 80 -1.01 -18.16 -1.67
N LEU A 81 -1.13 -18.31 -0.35
CA LEU A 81 -2.42 -18.50 0.33
C LEU A 81 -3.33 -17.30 0.13
N GLY A 82 -2.80 -16.08 0.26
CA GLY A 82 -3.54 -14.84 0.02
C GLY A 82 -4.05 -14.75 -1.41
N ALA A 83 -3.22 -15.10 -2.40
CA ALA A 83 -3.61 -15.12 -3.81
C ALA A 83 -4.72 -16.15 -4.08
N LEU A 84 -4.65 -17.34 -3.48
CA LEU A 84 -5.71 -18.35 -3.58
C LEU A 84 -7.02 -17.85 -2.95
N MET A 85 -6.99 -17.28 -1.75
CA MET A 85 -8.17 -16.72 -1.10
C MET A 85 -8.82 -15.61 -1.93
N ALA A 86 -8.01 -14.68 -2.45
CA ALA A 86 -8.49 -13.59 -3.31
C ALA A 86 -9.10 -14.14 -4.61
N SER A 87 -8.45 -15.09 -5.26
CA SER A 87 -8.94 -15.72 -6.48
C SER A 87 -10.23 -16.51 -6.27
N LEU A 88 -10.34 -17.28 -5.19
CA LEU A 88 -11.58 -17.97 -4.83
C LEU A 88 -12.72 -16.98 -4.58
N SER A 89 -12.45 -15.85 -3.95
CA SER A 89 -13.42 -14.77 -3.75
C SER A 89 -13.89 -14.19 -5.08
N LEU A 90 -12.98 -13.91 -6.01
CA LEU A 90 -13.34 -13.44 -7.36
C LEU A 90 -14.18 -14.47 -8.12
N CYS A 91 -13.83 -15.76 -8.05
CA CYS A 91 -14.64 -16.84 -8.64
C CYS A 91 -16.04 -16.96 -8.01
N ALA A 92 -16.18 -16.67 -6.72
CA ALA A 92 -17.46 -16.78 -6.00
C ALA A 92 -18.40 -15.60 -6.28
N LEU A 93 -17.87 -14.39 -6.56
CA LEU A 93 -18.67 -13.17 -6.73
C LEU A 93 -19.87 -13.30 -7.70
N PRO A 94 -19.75 -13.94 -8.89
CA PRO A 94 -20.88 -14.11 -9.81
C PRO A 94 -22.02 -15.01 -9.30
N PHE A 95 -21.78 -15.79 -8.25
CA PHE A 95 -22.72 -16.75 -7.71
C PHE A 95 -23.37 -16.30 -6.40
N VAL A 96 -23.02 -15.10 -5.93
CA VAL A 96 -23.56 -14.51 -4.70
C VAL A 96 -25.03 -14.12 -4.92
N ALA A 97 -25.92 -14.61 -4.07
CA ALA A 97 -27.37 -14.39 -4.19
C ALA A 97 -27.96 -13.47 -3.11
N ASN A 98 -27.24 -13.21 -2.01
CA ASN A 98 -27.70 -12.39 -0.90
C ASN A 98 -26.56 -11.63 -0.21
N LEU A 99 -26.91 -10.66 0.66
CA LEU A 99 -25.97 -9.79 1.36
C LEU A 99 -25.00 -10.56 2.28
N VAL A 100 -25.47 -11.62 2.94
CA VAL A 100 -24.61 -12.40 3.85
C VAL A 100 -23.49 -13.09 3.06
N GLN A 101 -23.81 -13.67 1.91
CA GLN A 101 -22.82 -14.29 1.02
C GLN A 101 -21.87 -13.23 0.46
N LEU A 102 -22.40 -12.07 0.03
CA LEU A 102 -21.58 -10.97 -0.46
C LEU A 102 -20.55 -10.52 0.59
N PHE A 103 -20.99 -10.26 1.80
CA PHE A 103 -20.11 -9.82 2.88
C PHE A 103 -19.10 -10.91 3.29
N ALA A 104 -19.51 -12.19 3.31
CA ALA A 104 -18.60 -13.29 3.58
C ALA A 104 -17.51 -13.41 2.52
N VAL A 105 -17.85 -13.29 1.24
CA VAL A 105 -16.88 -13.28 0.13
C VAL A 105 -15.92 -12.10 0.26
N TYR A 106 -16.41 -10.91 0.59
CA TYR A 106 -15.56 -9.73 0.76
C TYR A 106 -14.66 -9.78 2.02
N VAL A 107 -15.09 -10.46 3.09
CA VAL A 107 -14.20 -10.78 4.24
C VAL A 107 -13.03 -11.66 3.79
N VAL A 108 -13.29 -12.75 3.04
CA VAL A 108 -12.24 -13.63 2.52
C VAL A 108 -11.36 -12.90 1.51
N PHE A 109 -11.94 -12.05 0.67
CA PHE A 109 -11.22 -11.27 -0.32
C PHE A 109 -10.26 -10.26 0.34
N GLY A 110 -10.73 -9.55 1.37
CA GLY A 110 -9.88 -8.63 2.14
C GLY A 110 -8.75 -9.33 2.88
N ALA A 111 -9.04 -10.51 3.46
CA ALA A 111 -8.03 -11.36 4.09
C ALA A 111 -6.97 -11.82 3.08
N GLY A 112 -7.40 -12.27 1.89
CA GLY A 112 -6.52 -12.67 0.79
C GLY A 112 -5.64 -11.51 0.31
N PHE A 113 -6.21 -10.33 0.18
CA PHE A 113 -5.45 -9.11 -0.16
C PHE A 113 -4.38 -8.80 0.89
N ALA A 114 -4.73 -8.80 2.17
CA ALA A 114 -3.77 -8.53 3.25
C ALA A 114 -2.60 -9.53 3.26
N ALA A 115 -2.89 -10.82 3.01
CA ALA A 115 -1.90 -11.88 2.99
C ALA A 115 -0.97 -11.84 1.78
N SER A 116 -1.40 -11.21 0.67
CA SER A 116 -0.63 -11.13 -0.58
C SER A 116 -0.19 -9.72 -0.97
N ALA A 117 -0.45 -8.67 -0.16
CA ALA A 117 -0.15 -7.29 -0.52
C ALA A 117 1.07 -6.72 0.25
N LEU A 118 0.85 -5.56 0.89
CA LEU A 118 1.93 -4.72 1.44
C LEU A 118 2.73 -5.37 2.56
N ILE A 119 2.10 -6.10 3.49
CA ILE A 119 2.80 -6.63 4.68
C ILE A 119 3.92 -7.60 4.27
N PRO A 120 3.68 -8.67 3.50
CA PRO A 120 4.75 -9.56 3.07
C PRO A 120 5.73 -8.87 2.11
N ALA A 121 5.24 -8.02 1.19
CA ALA A 121 6.08 -7.32 0.23
C ALA A 121 7.09 -6.38 0.91
N THR A 122 6.63 -5.51 1.81
CA THR A 122 7.50 -4.56 2.53
C THR A 122 8.43 -5.27 3.52
N THR A 123 7.99 -6.37 4.12
CA THR A 123 8.83 -7.20 5.00
C THR A 123 9.99 -7.82 4.23
N LEU A 124 9.72 -8.39 3.04
CA LEU A 124 10.77 -8.92 2.17
C LEU A 124 11.78 -7.83 1.79
N VAL A 125 11.32 -6.69 1.30
CA VAL A 125 12.24 -5.59 0.93
C VAL A 125 13.05 -5.13 2.15
N THR A 126 12.46 -5.06 3.33
CA THR A 126 13.14 -4.64 4.56
C THR A 126 14.21 -5.62 4.99
N ARG A 127 14.05 -6.93 4.74
CA ARG A 127 15.07 -7.95 5.00
C ARG A 127 16.23 -7.90 4.00
N TRP A 128 15.94 -7.63 2.72
CA TRP A 128 16.92 -7.63 1.64
C TRP A 128 17.74 -6.34 1.52
N PHE A 129 17.18 -5.19 1.99
CA PHE A 129 17.79 -3.88 1.83
C PHE A 129 17.85 -3.11 3.14
N GLN A 130 19.00 -2.50 3.42
CA GLN A 130 19.22 -1.56 4.52
C GLN A 130 19.50 -0.16 3.98
N ARG A 131 20.59 0.03 3.23
CA ARG A 131 21.01 1.33 2.69
C ARG A 131 20.13 1.82 1.54
N ARG A 132 19.70 0.92 0.65
CA ARG A 132 18.88 1.25 -0.53
C ARG A 132 17.40 0.90 -0.35
N ARG A 133 16.95 0.81 0.90
CA ARG A 133 15.57 0.42 1.24
C ARG A 133 14.52 1.35 0.63
N ALA A 134 14.77 2.69 0.66
CA ALA A 134 13.84 3.66 0.12
C ALA A 134 13.62 3.47 -1.38
N MET A 135 14.69 3.32 -2.16
CA MET A 135 14.60 3.06 -3.60
C MET A 135 13.96 1.70 -3.88
N ALA A 136 14.34 0.66 -3.16
CA ALA A 136 13.79 -0.69 -3.32
C ALA A 136 12.29 -0.72 -3.05
N LEU A 137 11.81 -0.08 -1.95
CA LEU A 137 10.39 0.05 -1.63
C LEU A 137 9.66 0.92 -2.67
N SER A 138 10.28 1.99 -3.13
CA SER A 138 9.72 2.87 -4.17
C SER A 138 9.46 2.10 -5.46
N VAL A 139 10.47 1.38 -5.97
CA VAL A 139 10.33 0.58 -7.19
C VAL A 139 9.30 -0.54 -6.99
N ALA A 140 9.41 -1.33 -5.92
CA ALA A 140 8.49 -2.42 -5.64
C ALA A 140 7.04 -1.96 -5.54
N SER A 141 6.78 -0.88 -4.78
CA SER A 141 5.43 -0.35 -4.56
C SER A 141 4.85 0.40 -5.78
N THR A 142 5.64 0.68 -6.82
CA THR A 142 5.15 1.18 -8.11
C THR A 142 4.16 0.19 -8.74
N GLY A 143 4.32 -1.11 -8.46
CA GLY A 143 3.37 -2.14 -8.86
C GLY A 143 1.93 -1.85 -8.41
N LEU A 144 1.74 -1.23 -7.24
CA LEU A 144 0.41 -0.85 -6.77
C LEU A 144 -0.32 0.01 -7.80
N SER A 145 0.30 1.10 -8.24
CA SER A 145 -0.32 2.03 -9.21
C SER A 145 -0.37 1.45 -10.64
N LEU A 146 0.65 0.67 -11.01
CA LEU A 146 0.69 0.00 -12.32
C LEU A 146 -0.47 -0.97 -12.49
N GLY A 147 -0.87 -1.67 -11.40
CA GLY A 147 -2.04 -2.52 -11.39
C GLY A 147 -3.33 -1.77 -11.78
N GLY A 148 -3.53 -0.58 -11.21
CA GLY A 148 -4.66 0.28 -11.56
C GLY A 148 -4.63 0.75 -13.02
N VAL A 149 -3.45 1.10 -13.53
CA VAL A 149 -3.31 1.60 -14.91
C VAL A 149 -3.54 0.50 -15.96
N VAL A 150 -3.07 -0.73 -15.70
CA VAL A 150 -3.08 -1.81 -16.69
C VAL A 150 -4.27 -2.75 -16.51
N LEU A 151 -4.49 -3.22 -15.27
CA LEU A 151 -5.46 -4.29 -15.02
C LEU A 151 -6.89 -3.77 -14.86
N THR A 152 -7.08 -2.52 -14.45
CA THR A 152 -8.43 -1.96 -14.32
C THR A 152 -9.14 -1.80 -15.68
N PRO A 153 -8.52 -1.19 -16.73
CA PRO A 153 -9.11 -1.16 -18.05
C PRO A 153 -9.31 -2.55 -18.67
N LEU A 154 -8.34 -3.46 -18.45
CA LEU A 154 -8.47 -4.84 -18.91
C LEU A 154 -9.69 -5.53 -18.27
N SER A 155 -9.87 -5.39 -16.95
CA SER A 155 -11.00 -5.97 -16.24
C SER A 155 -12.34 -5.40 -16.67
N ALA A 156 -12.40 -4.07 -16.89
CA ALA A 156 -13.59 -3.41 -17.43
C ALA A 156 -13.95 -3.99 -18.81
N SER A 157 -13.00 -4.02 -19.73
CA SER A 157 -13.20 -4.59 -21.07
C SER A 157 -13.62 -6.06 -21.05
N MET A 158 -13.04 -6.87 -20.16
CA MET A 158 -13.44 -8.28 -20.02
C MET A 158 -14.87 -8.42 -19.49
N ILE A 159 -15.28 -7.60 -18.54
CA ILE A 159 -16.65 -7.62 -18.00
C ILE A 159 -17.65 -7.14 -19.06
N ASP A 160 -17.32 -6.10 -19.83
CA ASP A 160 -18.18 -5.56 -20.89
C ASP A 160 -18.35 -6.55 -22.03
N THR A 161 -17.29 -7.26 -22.43
CA THR A 161 -17.33 -8.18 -23.59
C THR A 161 -17.83 -9.57 -23.26
N LEU A 162 -17.43 -10.13 -22.11
CA LEU A 162 -17.72 -11.51 -21.70
C LEU A 162 -18.87 -11.60 -20.69
N GLY A 163 -19.27 -10.47 -20.13
CA GLY A 163 -20.21 -10.40 -19.01
C GLY A 163 -19.55 -10.78 -17.67
N PHE A 164 -20.15 -10.32 -16.58
CA PHE A 164 -19.61 -10.47 -15.22
C PHE A 164 -19.35 -11.94 -14.84
N ARG A 165 -20.28 -12.86 -15.25
CA ARG A 165 -20.21 -14.27 -14.86
C ARG A 165 -19.01 -15.03 -15.44
N LEU A 166 -18.58 -14.70 -16.67
CA LEU A 166 -17.42 -15.34 -17.31
C LEU A 166 -16.12 -14.56 -17.05
N ALA A 167 -16.18 -13.25 -16.94
CA ALA A 167 -15.00 -12.43 -16.70
C ALA A 167 -14.37 -12.71 -15.33
N MET A 168 -15.18 -12.88 -14.27
CA MET A 168 -14.65 -13.02 -12.91
C MET A 168 -13.77 -14.25 -12.70
N PRO A 169 -14.11 -15.47 -13.15
CA PRO A 169 -13.20 -16.62 -13.08
C PRO A 169 -11.91 -16.44 -13.88
N LEU A 170 -11.98 -15.75 -15.02
CA LEU A 170 -10.78 -15.47 -15.82
C LEU A 170 -9.85 -14.46 -15.12
N LEU A 171 -10.40 -13.44 -14.48
CA LEU A 171 -9.64 -12.51 -13.65
C LEU A 171 -9.04 -13.21 -12.42
N ALA A 172 -9.76 -14.16 -11.83
CA ALA A 172 -9.26 -15.01 -10.75
C ALA A 172 -8.08 -15.88 -11.21
N LEU A 173 -8.17 -16.49 -12.39
CA LEU A 173 -7.08 -17.24 -13.00
C LEU A 173 -5.87 -16.33 -13.27
N LEU A 174 -6.10 -15.12 -13.79
CA LEU A 174 -5.06 -14.13 -14.02
C LEU A 174 -4.37 -13.73 -12.71
N PHE A 175 -5.13 -13.62 -11.60
CA PHE A 175 -4.58 -13.36 -10.28
C PHE A 175 -3.63 -14.48 -9.83
N VAL A 176 -4.05 -15.74 -9.92
CA VAL A 176 -3.22 -16.91 -9.58
C VAL A 176 -1.95 -16.94 -10.41
N LEU A 177 -2.08 -16.82 -11.73
CA LEU A 177 -0.93 -16.88 -12.66
C LEU A 177 0.03 -15.69 -12.51
N GLY A 178 -0.47 -14.53 -12.16
CA GLY A 178 0.36 -13.33 -11.94
C GLY A 178 1.07 -13.30 -10.59
N VAL A 179 0.54 -13.97 -9.56
CA VAL A 179 1.09 -13.89 -8.20
C VAL A 179 1.84 -15.16 -7.79
N ILE A 180 1.22 -16.35 -7.92
CA ILE A 180 1.78 -17.58 -7.34
C ILE A 180 3.11 -18.00 -7.98
N PRO A 181 3.24 -18.10 -9.32
CA PRO A 181 4.51 -18.47 -9.94
C PRO A 181 5.62 -17.46 -9.61
N VAL A 182 5.30 -16.16 -9.61
CA VAL A 182 6.25 -15.10 -9.24
C VAL A 182 6.76 -15.28 -7.82
N ALA A 183 5.84 -15.53 -6.87
CA ALA A 183 6.19 -15.73 -5.47
C ALA A 183 7.06 -16.98 -5.25
N LEU A 184 6.71 -18.10 -5.85
CA LEU A 184 7.41 -19.38 -5.62
C LEU A 184 8.76 -19.47 -6.33
N ILE A 185 8.88 -18.90 -7.54
CA ILE A 185 10.09 -19.04 -8.36
C ILE A 185 11.13 -17.98 -7.98
N TRP A 186 10.73 -16.71 -7.84
CA TRP A 186 11.67 -15.59 -7.73
C TRP A 186 11.83 -15.02 -6.34
N LEU A 187 10.81 -15.10 -5.48
CA LEU A 187 10.98 -14.62 -4.12
C LEU A 187 11.83 -15.57 -3.27
N ARG A 188 12.59 -15.00 -2.35
CA ARG A 188 13.36 -15.71 -1.32
C ARG A 188 13.13 -15.01 0.01
N PRO A 189 13.03 -15.75 1.13
CA PRO A 189 12.61 -15.19 2.43
C PRO A 189 13.60 -14.15 2.98
N ASP A 190 14.89 -14.36 2.75
CA ASP A 190 15.98 -13.54 3.25
C ASP A 190 17.24 -13.72 2.40
N PRO A 191 18.23 -12.79 2.46
CA PRO A 191 19.50 -12.93 1.76
C PRO A 191 20.36 -14.05 2.33
N GLU A 192 20.27 -14.34 3.63
CA GLU A 192 21.07 -15.35 4.32
C GLU A 192 20.78 -16.76 3.81
N SER A 193 19.54 -17.05 3.40
CA SER A 193 19.15 -18.31 2.75
C SER A 193 19.91 -18.59 1.46
N MET A 194 20.54 -17.57 0.87
CA MET A 194 21.38 -17.65 -0.33
C MET A 194 22.87 -17.39 -0.03
N GLY A 195 23.28 -17.29 1.23
CA GLY A 195 24.66 -16.95 1.62
C GLY A 195 25.05 -15.50 1.29
N LEU A 196 24.06 -14.60 1.17
CA LEU A 196 24.25 -13.18 0.87
C LEU A 196 23.98 -12.34 2.12
N SER A 197 24.57 -11.15 2.15
CA SER A 197 24.22 -10.11 3.14
C SER A 197 23.24 -9.10 2.54
N PRO A 198 22.49 -8.36 3.37
CA PRO A 198 21.68 -7.24 2.90
C PRO A 198 22.50 -6.26 2.05
N ASP A 199 21.85 -5.66 1.03
CA ASP A 199 22.49 -4.77 0.02
C ASP A 199 23.59 -5.42 -0.83
N GLY A 200 23.88 -6.73 -0.66
CA GLY A 200 24.91 -7.47 -1.38
C GLY A 200 26.34 -7.18 -0.91
N ASP A 201 26.48 -6.66 0.30
CA ASP A 201 27.78 -6.47 0.91
C ASP A 201 28.45 -7.84 1.12
N LEU A 202 29.74 -7.91 0.85
CA LEU A 202 30.52 -9.12 1.20
C LEU A 202 30.51 -9.25 2.72
N PRO A 203 30.36 -10.48 3.28
CA PRO A 203 30.59 -10.69 4.69
C PRO A 203 31.96 -10.11 5.02
N VAL A 204 32.04 -9.24 6.04
CA VAL A 204 33.32 -8.75 6.53
C VAL A 204 34.07 -9.95 7.04
N GLN A 205 34.97 -10.49 6.21
CA GLN A 205 36.00 -11.43 6.68
C GLN A 205 36.89 -10.60 7.61
N SER A 206 36.70 -10.73 8.90
CA SER A 206 37.69 -10.29 9.87
C SER A 206 38.94 -11.17 9.70
N GLU A 207 39.86 -10.73 8.81
CA GLU A 207 41.24 -11.20 8.85
C GLU A 207 41.82 -10.81 10.19
N ASN A 208 42.12 -11.82 10.99
CA ASN A 208 42.74 -11.84 12.33
C ASN A 208 41.79 -12.03 13.52
N SER A 209 41.38 -13.25 13.68
CA SER A 209 41.45 -13.92 14.98
C SER A 209 41.09 -15.40 14.83
N SER A 210 42.10 -16.25 15.00
CA SER A 210 42.00 -17.66 15.19
C SER A 210 41.27 -17.95 16.52
N GLU A 211 39.93 -17.94 16.48
CA GLU A 211 39.09 -18.65 17.46
C GLU A 211 37.71 -18.89 16.80
N GLN A 212 37.40 -20.16 16.65
CA GLN A 212 36.16 -20.69 16.13
C GLN A 212 34.96 -20.18 16.94
N LYS A 213 34.11 -19.35 16.34
CA LYS A 213 32.67 -19.30 16.65
C LYS A 213 31.87 -19.09 15.35
N PRO A 214 31.47 -20.18 14.68
CA PRO A 214 30.44 -20.06 13.62
C PRO A 214 29.11 -19.96 14.33
N ALA A 215 28.27 -19.02 13.92
CA ALA A 215 26.85 -18.81 14.27
C ALA A 215 26.47 -17.55 15.05
N ALA A 216 27.39 -16.69 15.49
CA ALA A 216 27.01 -15.52 16.30
C ALA A 216 26.75 -14.22 15.52
N ASP A 217 27.20 -14.09 14.27
CA ASP A 217 27.07 -12.82 13.52
C ASP A 217 25.82 -12.72 12.62
N SER A 218 25.32 -13.85 12.14
CA SER A 218 24.02 -13.87 11.43
C SER A 218 22.85 -13.57 12.37
N THR A 219 22.96 -13.97 13.64
CA THR A 219 21.98 -13.65 14.68
C THR A 219 22.00 -12.16 15.07
N ARG A 220 23.14 -11.48 14.97
CA ARG A 220 23.27 -10.06 15.31
C ARG A 220 22.58 -9.12 14.33
N ALA A 221 22.56 -9.39 13.03
CA ALA A 221 21.86 -8.55 12.05
C ALA A 221 20.34 -8.64 12.21
N SER A 222 19.81 -9.81 12.59
CA SER A 222 18.39 -10.00 12.90
C SER A 222 18.01 -9.45 14.29
N GLU A 223 18.97 -9.22 15.18
CA GLU A 223 18.75 -8.65 16.52
C GLU A 223 18.70 -7.10 16.52
N LEU A 224 19.13 -6.44 15.45
CA LEU A 224 19.13 -4.98 15.34
C LEU A 224 17.72 -4.44 15.13
N GLY A 225 17.10 -3.93 16.19
CA GLY A 225 15.79 -3.27 16.13
C GLY A 225 15.02 -3.37 17.45
N PHE A 226 13.92 -2.63 17.50
CA PHE A 226 13.03 -2.65 18.65
C PHE A 226 12.14 -3.89 18.64
N THR A 227 11.82 -4.41 19.84
CA THR A 227 10.73 -5.37 19.98
C THR A 227 9.38 -4.67 19.78
N PHE A 228 8.34 -5.44 19.48
CA PHE A 228 6.98 -4.93 19.31
C PHE A 228 6.51 -4.13 20.55
N GLN A 229 6.74 -4.65 21.74
CA GLN A 229 6.37 -3.96 22.98
C GLN A 229 7.14 -2.65 23.19
N GLN A 230 8.42 -2.62 22.82
CA GLN A 230 9.24 -1.41 22.90
C GLN A 230 8.74 -0.35 21.89
N ALA A 231 8.36 -0.75 20.68
CA ALA A 231 7.83 0.15 19.67
C ALA A 231 6.50 0.78 20.12
N LEU A 232 5.57 -0.02 20.67
CA LEU A 232 4.28 0.46 21.18
C LEU A 232 4.40 1.47 22.34
N ARG A 233 5.50 1.45 23.08
CA ARG A 233 5.77 2.42 24.16
C ARG A 233 6.30 3.76 23.66
N ARG A 234 6.62 3.88 22.37
CA ARG A 234 7.17 5.12 21.80
C ARG A 234 6.07 6.00 21.23
N SER A 235 6.09 7.28 21.59
CA SER A 235 5.16 8.29 21.06
C SER A 235 5.21 8.39 19.54
N PHE A 236 6.41 8.19 18.94
CA PHE A 236 6.60 8.22 17.50
C PHE A 236 5.77 7.15 16.77
N PHE A 237 5.61 5.95 17.35
CA PHE A 237 4.74 4.91 16.78
C PHE A 237 3.29 5.38 16.70
N TRP A 238 2.76 5.91 17.80
CA TRP A 238 1.37 6.37 17.86
C TRP A 238 1.14 7.61 17.02
N GLY A 239 2.07 8.58 17.06
CA GLY A 239 2.02 9.77 16.22
C GLY A 239 1.96 9.43 14.73
N THR A 240 2.82 8.50 14.27
CA THR A 240 2.80 8.03 12.88
C THR A 240 1.53 7.26 12.55
N SER A 241 1.13 6.30 13.39
CA SER A 241 -0.01 5.41 13.10
C SER A 241 -1.35 6.15 13.12
N LEU A 242 -1.56 7.05 14.10
CA LEU A 242 -2.74 7.90 14.15
C LEU A 242 -2.78 8.91 13.00
N ALA A 243 -1.64 9.50 12.63
CA ALA A 243 -1.53 10.38 11.47
C ALA A 243 -2.04 9.68 10.20
N TYR A 244 -1.64 8.43 10.01
CA TYR A 244 -2.00 7.68 8.80
C TYR A 244 -3.48 7.30 8.71
N ILE A 245 -4.25 7.33 9.80
CA ILE A 245 -5.72 7.26 9.73
C ILE A 245 -6.24 8.44 8.91
N PHE A 246 -5.86 9.65 9.26
CA PHE A 246 -6.34 10.88 8.61
C PHE A 246 -5.72 11.08 7.22
N ILE A 247 -4.47 10.72 7.03
CA ILE A 247 -3.79 10.75 5.72
C ILE A 247 -4.50 9.82 4.75
N MET A 248 -4.80 8.58 5.14
CA MET A 248 -5.48 7.61 4.28
C MET A 248 -6.95 7.96 4.06
N LEU A 249 -7.64 8.51 5.06
CA LEU A 249 -8.99 9.04 4.93
C LEU A 249 -9.03 10.12 3.83
N ALA A 250 -8.14 11.10 3.91
CA ALA A 250 -8.04 12.18 2.93
C ALA A 250 -7.67 11.66 1.54
N GLN A 251 -6.70 10.74 1.49
CA GLN A 251 -6.17 10.18 0.26
C GLN A 251 -7.21 9.35 -0.50
N VAL A 252 -7.77 8.34 0.17
CA VAL A 252 -8.68 7.39 -0.47
C VAL A 252 -10.05 8.03 -0.72
N GLY A 253 -10.49 8.91 0.19
CA GLY A 253 -11.67 9.75 -0.03
C GLY A 253 -11.51 10.64 -1.26
N GLY A 254 -10.40 11.37 -1.38
CA GLY A 254 -10.11 12.22 -2.55
C GLY A 254 -10.02 11.44 -3.85
N ILE A 255 -9.40 10.25 -3.85
CA ILE A 255 -9.33 9.38 -5.03
C ILE A 255 -10.73 8.88 -5.44
N ALA A 256 -11.56 8.49 -4.48
CA ALA A 256 -12.90 7.96 -4.78
C ALA A 256 -13.82 9.00 -5.45
N HIS A 257 -13.64 10.26 -5.12
CA HIS A 257 -14.49 11.35 -5.61
C HIS A 257 -13.88 12.18 -6.76
N GLN A 258 -12.64 11.88 -7.20
CA GLN A 258 -11.95 12.66 -8.24
C GLN A 258 -12.68 12.70 -9.60
N TYR A 259 -13.36 11.61 -9.94
CA TYR A 259 -14.13 11.56 -11.19
C TYR A 259 -15.32 12.53 -11.15
N GLY A 260 -16.09 12.50 -10.06
CA GLY A 260 -17.20 13.42 -9.86
C GLY A 260 -16.77 14.88 -9.82
N LEU A 261 -15.65 15.19 -9.13
CA LEU A 261 -15.06 16.53 -9.14
C LEU A 261 -14.72 17.00 -10.56
N ALA A 262 -14.06 16.16 -11.35
CA ALA A 262 -13.68 16.51 -12.72
C ALA A 262 -14.90 16.71 -13.62
N ARG A 263 -15.96 15.94 -13.41
CA ARG A 263 -17.25 16.06 -14.12
C ARG A 263 -18.00 17.38 -13.88
N GLU A 264 -17.69 18.12 -12.83
CA GLU A 264 -18.25 19.47 -12.63
C GLU A 264 -17.81 20.46 -13.72
N GLN A 265 -16.68 20.18 -14.42
CA GLN A 265 -16.09 21.11 -15.38
C GLN A 265 -15.85 20.49 -16.77
N LEU A 266 -15.87 19.17 -16.90
CA LEU A 266 -15.45 18.44 -18.09
C LEU A 266 -16.52 17.45 -18.56
N ASP A 267 -16.50 17.13 -19.86
CA ASP A 267 -17.26 16.01 -20.40
C ASP A 267 -16.65 14.64 -20.00
N ASP A 268 -17.32 13.54 -20.33
CA ASP A 268 -16.90 12.19 -19.94
C ASP A 268 -15.55 11.79 -20.48
N ALA A 269 -15.26 12.11 -21.75
CA ALA A 269 -14.01 11.75 -22.41
C ALA A 269 -12.82 12.54 -21.82
N GLN A 270 -12.99 13.84 -21.61
CA GLN A 270 -12.01 14.72 -20.98
C GLN A 270 -11.77 14.33 -19.52
N THR A 271 -12.84 14.01 -18.78
CA THR A 271 -12.76 13.55 -17.39
C THR A 271 -11.91 12.30 -17.26
N ALA A 272 -12.12 11.30 -18.11
CA ALA A 272 -11.34 10.06 -18.09
C ALA A 272 -9.83 10.32 -18.30
N LEU A 273 -9.47 11.23 -19.22
CA LEU A 273 -8.08 11.61 -19.46
C LEU A 273 -7.46 12.37 -18.29
N VAL A 274 -8.19 13.32 -17.71
CA VAL A 274 -7.68 14.15 -16.60
C VAL A 274 -7.52 13.32 -15.32
N VAL A 275 -8.43 12.42 -15.02
CA VAL A 275 -8.33 11.53 -13.87
C VAL A 275 -7.14 10.57 -13.98
N ALA A 276 -6.72 10.19 -15.18
CA ALA A 276 -5.54 9.37 -15.41
C ALA A 276 -4.21 10.07 -15.03
N ILE A 277 -4.20 11.39 -14.85
CA ILE A 277 -3.03 12.15 -14.37
C ILE A 277 -2.60 11.65 -12.99
N LEU A 278 -3.53 11.37 -12.08
CA LEU A 278 -3.24 10.99 -10.70
C LEU A 278 -2.39 9.70 -10.60
N PRO A 279 -2.76 8.55 -11.18
CA PRO A 279 -1.94 7.35 -11.09
C PRO A 279 -0.59 7.49 -11.80
N VAL A 280 -0.50 8.23 -12.91
CA VAL A 280 0.77 8.53 -13.58
C VAL A 280 1.68 9.37 -12.68
N ALA A 281 1.15 10.45 -12.10
CA ALA A 281 1.88 11.29 -11.16
C ALA A 281 2.31 10.52 -9.90
N SER A 282 1.50 9.57 -9.44
CA SER A 282 1.81 8.68 -8.32
C SER A 282 3.03 7.79 -8.61
N ILE A 283 3.15 7.26 -9.81
CA ILE A 283 4.31 6.47 -10.23
C ILE A 283 5.56 7.34 -10.26
N VAL A 284 5.50 8.46 -10.99
CA VAL A 284 6.63 9.38 -11.15
C VAL A 284 7.07 9.95 -9.79
N GLY A 285 6.10 10.44 -9.00
CA GLY A 285 6.36 10.99 -7.68
C GLY A 285 7.04 9.98 -6.74
N ARG A 286 6.62 8.73 -6.77
CA ARG A 286 7.18 7.65 -5.95
C ARG A 286 8.62 7.32 -6.31
N LEU A 287 8.94 7.24 -7.60
CA LEU A 287 10.31 6.97 -8.06
C LEU A 287 11.26 8.12 -7.70
N ILE A 288 10.82 9.38 -7.90
CA ILE A 288 11.57 10.57 -7.49
C ILE A 288 11.72 10.59 -5.97
N GLY A 289 10.65 10.32 -5.24
CA GLY A 289 10.64 10.31 -3.76
C GLY A 289 11.59 9.28 -3.16
N GLY A 290 11.66 8.08 -3.72
CA GLY A 290 12.64 7.07 -3.31
C GLY A 290 14.08 7.57 -3.43
N TRP A 291 14.40 8.25 -4.54
CA TRP A 291 15.71 8.86 -4.76
C TRP A 291 16.01 10.02 -3.79
N VAL A 292 15.01 10.86 -3.51
CA VAL A 292 15.14 11.99 -2.57
C VAL A 292 15.36 11.50 -1.14
N VAL A 293 14.60 10.49 -0.69
CA VAL A 293 14.70 9.97 0.68
C VAL A 293 16.06 9.32 0.95
N GLU A 294 16.67 8.67 -0.04
CA GLU A 294 18.02 8.10 0.13
C GLU A 294 19.12 9.16 0.38
N ARG A 295 18.85 10.42 0.05
CA ARG A 295 19.83 11.53 0.16
C ARG A 295 19.48 12.55 1.24
N GLY A 296 18.27 12.49 1.76
CA GLY A 296 17.75 13.47 2.70
C GLY A 296 17.12 12.85 3.95
N SER A 297 16.55 13.72 4.79
CA SER A 297 15.81 13.27 5.97
C SER A 297 14.44 12.75 5.58
N ILE A 298 14.16 11.49 5.89
CA ILE A 298 12.85 10.85 5.67
C ILE A 298 11.72 11.62 6.38
N LYS A 299 11.97 12.16 7.57
CA LYS A 299 11.00 12.93 8.34
C LYS A 299 10.63 14.23 7.63
N VAL A 300 11.62 14.97 7.14
CA VAL A 300 11.39 16.22 6.38
C VAL A 300 10.62 15.91 5.11
N PHE A 301 11.00 14.85 4.40
CA PHE A 301 10.31 14.43 3.18
C PHE A 301 8.86 14.02 3.46
N ALA A 302 8.61 13.27 4.54
CA ALA A 302 7.25 12.88 4.94
C ALA A 302 6.37 14.10 5.24
N VAL A 303 6.89 15.07 6.01
CA VAL A 303 6.19 16.33 6.29
C VAL A 303 5.88 17.09 5.00
N SER A 304 6.84 17.17 4.07
CA SER A 304 6.65 17.82 2.76
C SER A 304 5.53 17.14 1.94
N MET A 305 5.48 15.81 1.95
CA MET A 305 4.44 15.06 1.23
C MET A 305 3.06 15.19 1.88
N MET A 306 2.97 15.26 3.22
CA MET A 306 1.72 15.51 3.94
C MET A 306 1.20 16.94 3.66
N LEU A 307 2.09 17.93 3.65
CA LEU A 307 1.74 19.30 3.25
C LEU A 307 1.31 19.38 1.78
N LEU A 308 2.00 18.67 0.89
CA LEU A 308 1.66 18.61 -0.52
C LEU A 308 0.27 17.97 -0.72
N GLN A 309 -0.05 16.92 0.03
CA GLN A 309 -1.39 16.30 -0.01
C GLN A 309 -2.47 17.27 0.44
N ALA A 310 -2.32 17.91 1.60
CA ALA A 310 -3.31 18.85 2.10
C ALA A 310 -3.46 20.06 1.16
N GLY A 311 -2.35 20.62 0.68
CA GLY A 311 -2.36 21.76 -0.25
C GLY A 311 -2.98 21.41 -1.60
N SER A 312 -2.69 20.25 -2.17
CA SER A 312 -3.28 19.80 -3.44
C SER A 312 -4.79 19.53 -3.32
N LEU A 313 -5.24 18.98 -2.20
CA LEU A 313 -6.68 18.80 -1.92
C LEU A 313 -7.39 20.15 -1.76
N SER A 314 -6.76 21.15 -1.11
CA SER A 314 -7.28 22.52 -1.06
C SER A 314 -7.34 23.17 -2.45
N LEU A 315 -6.33 22.95 -3.29
CA LEU A 315 -6.31 23.44 -4.67
C LEU A 315 -7.44 22.82 -5.49
N LEU A 316 -7.69 21.52 -5.35
CA LEU A 316 -8.79 20.81 -6.00
C LEU A 316 -10.16 21.33 -5.52
N ALA A 317 -10.30 21.66 -4.24
CA ALA A 317 -11.51 22.27 -3.69
C ALA A 317 -11.84 23.64 -4.34
N GLY A 318 -10.80 24.39 -4.74
CA GLY A 318 -10.99 25.72 -5.33
C GLY A 318 -11.69 25.75 -6.69
N GLY A 319 -11.61 24.69 -7.49
CA GLY A 319 -12.38 24.47 -8.71
C GLY A 319 -12.29 25.55 -9.81
N PHE A 320 -11.19 26.32 -9.86
CA PHE A 320 -11.14 27.58 -10.64
C PHE A 320 -10.95 27.37 -12.15
N SER A 321 -10.33 26.29 -12.60
CA SER A 321 -10.11 26.01 -14.03
C SER A 321 -9.63 24.58 -14.27
N VAL A 322 -9.70 24.13 -15.52
CA VAL A 322 -9.15 22.82 -15.95
C VAL A 322 -7.65 22.74 -15.66
N VAL A 323 -6.92 23.85 -15.77
CA VAL A 323 -5.47 23.89 -15.48
C VAL A 323 -5.22 23.64 -13.99
N THR A 324 -5.99 24.29 -13.09
CA THR A 324 -5.87 24.09 -11.65
C THR A 324 -6.32 22.68 -11.24
N LEU A 325 -7.31 22.10 -11.92
CA LEU A 325 -7.73 20.71 -11.74
C LEU A 325 -6.59 19.74 -12.11
N CYS A 326 -6.00 19.89 -13.30
CA CYS A 326 -4.87 19.05 -13.75
C CYS A 326 -3.66 19.19 -12.81
N ALA A 327 -3.30 20.41 -12.43
CA ALA A 327 -2.20 20.67 -11.49
C ALA A 327 -2.47 20.06 -10.12
N GLY A 328 -3.69 20.23 -9.59
CA GLY A 328 -4.13 19.64 -8.33
C GLY A 328 -4.07 18.11 -8.35
N LEU A 329 -4.56 17.46 -9.39
CA LEU A 329 -4.50 15.99 -9.55
C LEU A 329 -3.06 15.49 -9.71
N PHE A 330 -2.19 16.24 -10.40
CA PHE A 330 -0.78 15.89 -10.52
C PHE A 330 -0.06 15.96 -9.17
N LEU A 331 -0.21 17.05 -8.43
CA LEU A 331 0.40 17.23 -7.11
C LEU A 331 -0.16 16.23 -6.09
N PHE A 332 -1.48 16.01 -6.12
CA PHE A 332 -2.14 15.02 -5.28
C PHE A 332 -1.63 13.62 -5.60
N GLY A 333 -1.57 13.22 -6.88
CA GLY A 333 -1.03 11.94 -7.31
C GLY A 333 0.42 11.73 -6.86
N ALA A 334 1.28 12.73 -7.00
CA ALA A 334 2.66 12.68 -6.52
C ALA A 334 2.73 12.44 -5.00
N SER A 335 1.87 13.09 -4.22
CA SER A 335 1.80 12.86 -2.77
C SER A 335 1.28 11.47 -2.42
N VAL A 336 0.24 10.99 -3.11
CA VAL A 336 -0.34 9.64 -2.96
C VAL A 336 0.71 8.55 -3.13
N GLY A 337 1.51 8.64 -4.20
CA GLY A 337 2.57 7.67 -4.46
C GLY A 337 3.58 7.57 -3.32
N ASN A 338 4.00 8.71 -2.81
CA ASN A 338 5.00 8.78 -1.76
C ASN A 338 4.45 8.39 -0.38
N LEU A 339 3.28 8.85 0.01
CA LEU A 339 2.71 8.57 1.33
C LEU A 339 2.43 7.07 1.54
N LEU A 340 2.00 6.35 0.50
CA LEU A 340 1.85 4.89 0.55
C LEU A 340 3.18 4.15 0.82
N MET A 341 4.29 4.67 0.27
CA MET A 341 5.63 4.13 0.50
C MET A 341 6.21 4.56 1.86
N LEU A 342 5.92 5.79 2.28
CA LEU A 342 6.55 6.40 3.45
C LEU A 342 6.14 5.73 4.76
N GLN A 343 4.90 5.28 4.92
CA GLN A 343 4.47 4.62 6.15
C GLN A 343 5.33 3.40 6.49
N PRO A 344 5.44 2.37 5.61
CA PRO A 344 6.30 1.24 5.89
C PRO A 344 7.77 1.62 6.02
N LEU A 345 8.24 2.58 5.24
CA LEU A 345 9.63 3.01 5.27
C LEU A 345 9.99 3.72 6.59
N ILE A 346 9.17 4.66 7.06
CA ILE A 346 9.36 5.37 8.33
C ILE A 346 9.39 4.39 9.50
N LEU A 347 8.50 3.41 9.51
CA LEU A 347 8.47 2.41 10.58
C LEU A 347 9.68 1.46 10.54
N ALA A 348 10.14 1.10 9.33
CA ALA A 348 11.33 0.30 9.16
C ALA A 348 12.61 1.04 9.60
N GLU A 349 12.71 2.35 9.29
CA GLU A 349 13.83 3.19 9.71
C GLU A 349 13.81 3.45 11.23
N ALA A 350 12.62 3.69 11.80
CA ALA A 350 12.47 4.01 13.22
C ALA A 350 12.69 2.79 14.12
N PHE A 351 12.22 1.62 13.73
CA PHE A 351 12.15 0.45 14.62
C PHE A 351 13.02 -0.74 14.17
N GLY A 352 13.61 -0.68 12.98
CA GLY A 352 14.44 -1.76 12.43
C GLY A 352 13.65 -2.94 11.88
N ALA A 353 14.37 -4.03 11.54
CA ALA A 353 13.78 -5.18 10.85
C ALA A 353 13.27 -6.29 11.80
N ARG A 354 13.71 -6.30 13.06
CA ARG A 354 13.50 -7.41 14.02
C ARG A 354 12.04 -7.88 14.13
N GLU A 355 11.12 -7.01 14.47
CA GLU A 355 9.69 -7.30 14.56
C GLU A 355 8.86 -6.37 13.66
N TYR A 356 9.46 -5.95 12.54
CA TYR A 356 8.87 -4.99 11.62
C TYR A 356 7.45 -5.35 11.17
N ALA A 357 7.23 -6.61 10.79
CA ALA A 357 5.94 -7.06 10.28
C ALA A 357 4.80 -6.84 11.31
N ARG A 358 5.07 -7.12 12.59
CA ARG A 358 4.12 -6.90 13.69
C ARG A 358 3.88 -5.42 13.95
N ILE A 359 4.95 -4.61 13.96
CA ILE A 359 4.87 -3.16 14.18
C ILE A 359 4.08 -2.53 13.03
N PHE A 360 4.43 -2.87 11.79
CA PHE A 360 3.76 -2.34 10.61
C PHE A 360 2.29 -2.78 10.51
N SER A 361 1.94 -4.02 10.88
CA SER A 361 0.57 -4.51 10.78
C SER A 361 -0.43 -3.73 11.67
N VAL A 362 -0.02 -3.34 12.88
CA VAL A 362 -0.87 -2.50 13.74
C VAL A 362 -1.06 -1.11 13.14
N SER A 363 0.01 -0.50 12.67
CA SER A 363 -0.07 0.80 11.97
C SER A 363 -0.92 0.71 10.69
N ASN A 364 -0.79 -0.38 9.94
CA ASN A 364 -1.56 -0.62 8.72
C ASN A 364 -3.06 -0.87 9.01
N LEU A 365 -3.40 -1.56 10.11
CA LEU A 365 -4.79 -1.68 10.57
C LEU A 365 -5.41 -0.31 10.82
N MET A 366 -4.68 0.58 11.49
CA MET A 366 -5.15 1.96 11.75
C MET A 366 -5.34 2.73 10.43
N SER A 367 -4.40 2.61 9.50
CA SER A 367 -4.54 3.21 8.16
C SER A 367 -5.75 2.67 7.39
N SER A 368 -6.04 1.37 7.53
CA SER A 368 -7.19 0.72 6.88
C SER A 368 -8.53 1.28 7.39
N MET A 369 -8.61 1.72 8.65
CA MET A 369 -9.79 2.43 9.16
C MET A 369 -10.02 3.74 8.41
N GLY A 370 -8.96 4.54 8.22
CA GLY A 370 -9.03 5.76 7.44
C GLY A 370 -9.44 5.50 5.98
N THR A 371 -8.84 4.48 5.37
CA THR A 371 -9.16 4.02 4.00
C THR A 371 -10.63 3.64 3.84
N ALA A 372 -11.19 2.91 4.82
CA ALA A 372 -12.59 2.46 4.77
C ALA A 372 -13.60 3.61 4.99
N ILE A 373 -13.26 4.57 5.86
CA ILE A 373 -14.15 5.68 6.22
C ILE A 373 -14.11 6.80 5.17
N GLY A 374 -12.95 7.04 4.55
CA GLY A 374 -12.71 8.20 3.68
C GLY A 374 -13.77 8.42 2.60
N PRO A 375 -14.01 7.45 1.70
CA PRO A 375 -15.00 7.60 0.63
C PRO A 375 -16.42 7.88 1.16
N ALA A 376 -16.85 7.17 2.19
CA ALA A 376 -18.18 7.31 2.78
C ALA A 376 -18.34 8.68 3.44
N LEU A 377 -17.33 9.16 4.19
CA LEU A 377 -17.36 10.48 4.82
C LEU A 377 -17.45 11.59 3.79
N LEU A 378 -16.61 11.56 2.75
CA LEU A 378 -16.65 12.60 1.71
C LEU A 378 -17.93 12.54 0.89
N GLY A 379 -18.48 11.35 0.64
CA GLY A 379 -19.79 11.18 0.02
C GLY A 379 -20.93 11.77 0.87
N PHE A 380 -20.91 11.54 2.18
CA PHE A 380 -21.86 12.16 3.09
C PHE A 380 -21.76 13.70 3.10
N VAL A 381 -20.53 14.23 3.15
CA VAL A 381 -20.29 15.69 3.09
C VAL A 381 -20.75 16.26 1.74
N TYR A 382 -20.56 15.55 0.62
CA TYR A 382 -21.04 15.95 -0.69
C TYR A 382 -22.56 16.13 -0.73
N VAL A 383 -23.30 15.16 -0.20
CA VAL A 383 -24.77 15.27 -0.11
C VAL A 383 -25.19 16.42 0.81
N ALA A 384 -24.51 16.60 1.94
CA ALA A 384 -24.78 17.68 2.90
C ALA A 384 -24.39 19.08 2.37
N SER A 385 -23.62 19.15 1.27
CA SER A 385 -23.12 20.40 0.66
C SER A 385 -23.79 20.70 -0.68
N ASP A 386 -25.06 20.39 -0.84
CA ASP A 386 -25.85 20.63 -2.05
C ASP A 386 -25.23 20.06 -3.34
N GLY A 387 -24.54 18.92 -3.23
CA GLY A 387 -23.93 18.23 -4.37
C GLY A 387 -22.73 18.96 -4.99
N ARG A 388 -21.94 19.69 -4.21
CA ARG A 388 -20.70 20.35 -4.64
C ARG A 388 -19.47 19.73 -4.03
N TYR A 389 -18.43 19.48 -4.82
CA TYR A 389 -17.19 18.85 -4.34
C TYR A 389 -16.25 19.77 -3.56
N MET A 390 -16.47 21.09 -3.57
CA MET A 390 -15.65 22.04 -2.79
C MET A 390 -15.52 21.63 -1.32
N THR A 391 -16.64 21.44 -0.63
CA THR A 391 -16.65 21.13 0.82
C THR A 391 -16.02 19.76 1.14
N PRO A 392 -16.35 18.66 0.44
CA PRO A 392 -15.66 17.37 0.60
C PRO A 392 -14.12 17.47 0.51
N TYR A 393 -13.60 18.18 -0.50
CA TYR A 393 -12.15 18.32 -0.66
C TYR A 393 -11.51 19.22 0.40
N LEU A 394 -12.21 20.24 0.90
CA LEU A 394 -11.75 21.02 2.07
C LEU A 394 -11.72 20.14 3.35
N VAL A 395 -12.71 19.30 3.56
CA VAL A 395 -12.72 18.33 4.67
C VAL A 395 -11.58 17.34 4.56
N ALA A 396 -11.31 16.82 3.34
CA ALA A 396 -10.16 15.95 3.10
C ALA A 396 -8.83 16.68 3.37
N SER A 397 -8.69 17.93 2.93
CA SER A 397 -7.51 18.75 3.24
C SER A 397 -7.34 18.97 4.74
N ALA A 398 -8.41 19.32 5.46
CA ALA A 398 -8.39 19.49 6.91
C ALA A 398 -7.97 18.19 7.62
N ALA A 399 -8.50 17.05 7.18
CA ALA A 399 -8.06 15.74 7.69
C ALA A 399 -6.55 15.53 7.44
N GLY A 400 -6.03 15.86 6.25
CA GLY A 400 -4.59 15.84 5.97
C GLY A 400 -3.76 16.70 6.93
N CYS A 401 -4.25 17.90 7.26
CA CYS A 401 -3.62 18.77 8.26
C CYS A 401 -3.63 18.18 9.67
N VAL A 402 -4.74 17.54 10.08
CA VAL A 402 -4.82 16.81 11.37
C VAL A 402 -3.79 15.68 11.39
N GLY A 403 -3.70 14.90 10.30
CA GLY A 403 -2.68 13.86 10.16
C GLY A 403 -1.26 14.40 10.30
N LEU A 404 -0.95 15.53 9.66
CA LEU A 404 0.35 16.20 9.80
C LEU A 404 0.64 16.62 11.26
N MET A 405 -0.32 17.22 11.94
CA MET A 405 -0.16 17.62 13.35
C MET A 405 0.11 16.41 14.26
N LEU A 406 -0.62 15.31 14.05
CA LEU A 406 -0.39 14.06 14.79
C LEU A 406 0.98 13.45 14.50
N PHE A 407 1.44 13.49 13.24
CA PHE A 407 2.78 13.03 12.89
C PHE A 407 3.87 13.85 13.58
N LEU A 408 3.73 15.16 13.60
CA LEU A 408 4.68 16.07 14.27
C LEU A 408 4.68 15.89 15.80
N SER A 409 3.51 15.63 16.40
CA SER A 409 3.38 15.36 17.85
C SER A 409 4.07 14.05 18.28
N GLY A 410 4.29 13.11 17.36
CA GLY A 410 5.05 11.87 17.61
C GLY A 410 6.52 12.08 17.98
N GLY A 411 7.06 13.27 17.73
CA GLY A 411 8.41 13.64 18.11
C GLY A 411 9.48 13.26 17.08
N GLN A 412 10.70 12.96 17.56
CA GLN A 412 11.83 12.59 16.70
C GLN A 412 11.84 11.10 16.38
N LEU A 413 12.42 10.75 15.23
CA LEU A 413 12.68 9.36 14.87
C LEU A 413 13.51 8.69 15.98
N PRO A 414 13.04 7.57 16.55
CA PRO A 414 13.85 6.80 17.47
C PRO A 414 15.09 6.28 16.72
N GLN A 415 16.29 6.60 17.22
CA GLN A 415 17.50 5.99 16.69
C GLN A 415 17.67 4.61 17.34
N SER A 416 17.79 3.56 16.53
CA SER A 416 18.28 2.27 16.98
C SER A 416 19.73 2.48 17.47
N LYS A 417 19.94 2.56 18.79
CA LYS A 417 21.28 2.66 19.33
C LYS A 417 22.06 1.41 18.93
N SER A 418 23.14 1.59 18.18
CA SER A 418 24.22 0.60 18.07
C SER A 418 24.72 0.28 19.49
N PRO A 419 25.03 -0.98 19.85
CA PRO A 419 25.45 -1.38 21.20
C PRO A 419 26.78 -0.81 21.67
N THR A 420 27.40 0.11 20.95
CA THR A 420 28.76 0.62 21.19
C THR A 420 28.85 1.96 21.94
N ALA A 421 27.78 2.44 22.59
CA ALA A 421 27.80 3.72 23.33
C ALA A 421 27.42 3.58 24.82
N GLU A 422 27.83 2.52 25.48
CA GLU A 422 27.98 2.45 26.95
C GLU A 422 29.37 1.94 27.27
N LYS A 423 30.30 2.86 27.38
CA LYS A 423 31.51 2.72 28.20
C LYS A 423 31.62 3.95 29.08
#